data_095dc55b38605c6eb5f3ca4f913b0d08
#
_entry.id   095dc55b38605c6eb5f3ca4f913b0d08
#
_cell.length_a   1.000
_cell.length_b   1.000
_cell.length_c   1.000
_cell.angle_alpha   90.00
_cell.angle_beta   90.00
_cell.angle_gamma   90.00
#
_symmetry.space_group_name_H-M   'P 1'
#
loop_
_entity.id
_entity.type
_entity.pdbx_description
1 polymer ?
#
loop_
_entity_poly.entity_id
_entity_poly.type
_entity_poly.pdbx_seq_one_letter_code
_entity_poly.pdbx_strand_id
1 'polypeptide(L)'
;MYSKEMTEVKSRCLGAFVGLAIGDALGAPVEFRRRGMFTPVTGMRAGGTFGLPSGAWTDDTAMALCLADSLLHNPEFDVVDLLERFCDWMLTGTNTSTGKSIGIGQNTLRTLGNYRRTGETTAIKGGKRSDGNGAIMRLAAVPCMHWQNVEKARSIAIAQSQCTHHSPLSEGCCDLMTFILCQLISGKIWEQILPYPNKNNWLEEVSLLSS
;
A
#
# COMPACT_ATOMS: atom_id res chain seq x y z
N MET A 1 -18.98 3.16 -25.20
CA MET A 1 -19.86 2.78 -24.06
C MET A 1 -19.22 1.57 -23.41
N TYR A 2 -18.78 1.68 -22.16
CA TYR A 2 -18.19 0.53 -21.43
C TYR A 2 -19.28 -0.52 -21.17
N SER A 3 -18.92 -1.82 -21.20
CA SER A 3 -19.83 -2.89 -20.79
C SER A 3 -20.20 -2.70 -19.31
N LYS A 4 -21.35 -3.26 -18.89
CA LYS A 4 -21.79 -3.22 -17.48
C LYS A 4 -20.72 -3.79 -16.56
N GLU A 5 -20.07 -4.87 -16.96
CA GLU A 5 -18.98 -5.52 -16.24
C GLU A 5 -17.79 -4.58 -16.02
N MET A 6 -17.35 -3.85 -17.05
CA MET A 6 -16.24 -2.86 -16.92
C MET A 6 -16.60 -1.71 -15.98
N THR A 7 -17.88 -1.31 -15.95
CA THR A 7 -18.36 -0.29 -15.02
C THR A 7 -18.26 -0.76 -13.56
N GLU A 8 -18.61 -2.02 -13.31
CA GLU A 8 -18.53 -2.66 -12.00
C GLU A 8 -17.07 -2.82 -11.54
N VAL A 9 -16.18 -3.28 -12.42
CA VAL A 9 -14.73 -3.37 -12.15
C VAL A 9 -14.16 -2.00 -11.79
N LYS A 10 -14.46 -0.97 -12.58
CA LYS A 10 -14.03 0.40 -12.29
C LYS A 10 -14.51 0.87 -10.91
N SER A 11 -15.76 0.57 -10.55
CA SER A 11 -16.31 0.91 -9.23
C SER A 11 -15.56 0.19 -8.10
N ARG A 12 -15.20 -1.09 -8.28
CA ARG A 12 -14.43 -1.86 -7.28
C ARG A 12 -12.99 -1.35 -7.14
N CYS A 13 -12.32 -1.04 -8.25
CA CYS A 13 -10.99 -0.41 -8.21
C CYS A 13 -11.04 0.94 -7.50
N LEU A 14 -12.02 1.77 -7.82
CA LEU A 14 -12.22 3.06 -7.16
C LEU A 14 -12.48 2.86 -5.66
N GLY A 15 -13.31 1.87 -5.31
CA GLY A 15 -13.58 1.51 -3.92
C GLY A 15 -12.32 1.08 -3.15
N ALA A 16 -11.45 0.29 -3.76
CA ALA A 16 -10.19 -0.14 -3.15
C ALA A 16 -9.25 1.06 -2.90
N PHE A 17 -9.07 1.92 -3.90
CA PHE A 17 -8.16 3.06 -3.82
C PHE A 17 -8.68 4.18 -2.92
N VAL A 18 -9.93 4.57 -3.08
CA VAL A 18 -10.57 5.58 -2.22
C VAL A 18 -10.74 5.07 -0.79
N GLY A 19 -11.04 3.77 -0.64
CA GLY A 19 -11.12 3.12 0.67
C GLY A 19 -9.81 3.19 1.45
N LEU A 20 -8.67 3.01 0.76
CA LEU A 20 -7.34 3.22 1.35
C LEU A 20 -7.20 4.67 1.85
N ALA A 21 -7.48 5.66 1.02
CA ALA A 21 -7.36 7.08 1.39
C ALA A 21 -8.31 7.49 2.53
N ILE A 22 -9.53 6.94 2.55
CA ILE A 22 -10.48 7.16 3.66
C ILE A 22 -9.95 6.51 4.94
N GLY A 23 -9.42 5.28 4.85
CA GLY A 23 -8.85 4.57 5.99
C GLY A 23 -7.68 5.31 6.62
N ASP A 24 -6.75 5.80 5.79
CA ASP A 24 -5.62 6.64 6.19
C ASP A 24 -6.10 7.91 6.89
N ALA A 25 -6.96 8.70 6.24
CA ALA A 25 -7.46 9.97 6.80
C ALA A 25 -8.29 9.80 8.09
N LEU A 26 -8.98 8.67 8.27
CA LEU A 26 -9.68 8.33 9.51
C LEU A 26 -8.70 7.87 10.60
N GLY A 27 -7.68 7.12 10.22
CA GLY A 27 -6.70 6.53 11.13
C GLY A 27 -5.64 7.51 11.63
N ALA A 28 -5.17 8.43 10.79
CA ALA A 28 -4.08 9.35 11.08
C ALA A 28 -4.21 10.13 12.42
N PRO A 29 -5.38 10.62 12.85
CA PRO A 29 -5.51 11.31 14.13
C PRO A 29 -5.34 10.42 15.37
N VAL A 30 -5.39 9.09 15.23
CA VAL A 30 -5.22 8.11 16.32
C VAL A 30 -3.97 7.26 16.17
N GLU A 31 -3.23 7.45 15.11
CA GLU A 31 -1.95 6.79 14.88
C GLU A 31 -1.01 6.98 16.08
N PHE A 32 -0.28 5.94 16.44
CA PHE A 32 0.58 5.83 17.64
C PHE A 32 -0.16 5.91 18.99
N ARG A 33 -1.50 5.99 19.01
CA ARG A 33 -2.28 5.89 20.24
C ARG A 33 -2.46 4.43 20.64
N ARG A 34 -2.39 4.14 21.93
CA ARG A 34 -2.69 2.80 22.43
C ARG A 34 -4.14 2.45 22.17
N ARG A 35 -4.39 1.22 21.70
CA ARG A 35 -5.73 0.70 21.49
C ARG A 35 -6.59 0.88 22.76
N GLY A 36 -7.81 1.37 22.61
CA GLY A 36 -8.73 1.64 23.72
C GLY A 36 -8.43 2.92 24.53
N MET A 37 -7.37 3.66 24.21
CA MET A 37 -6.99 4.91 24.91
C MET A 37 -7.36 6.18 24.15
N PHE A 38 -8.28 6.08 23.20
CA PHE A 38 -8.81 7.23 22.46
C PHE A 38 -10.32 7.05 22.23
N THR A 39 -11.02 8.18 22.07
CA THR A 39 -12.45 8.16 21.72
C THR A 39 -12.65 7.45 20.39
N PRO A 40 -13.64 6.54 20.26
CA PRO A 40 -13.94 5.86 19.01
C PRO A 40 -14.00 6.82 17.83
N VAL A 41 -13.43 6.40 16.71
CA VAL A 41 -13.42 7.19 15.47
C VAL A 41 -14.74 6.94 14.76
N THR A 42 -15.59 7.96 14.70
CA THR A 42 -16.91 7.93 14.06
C THR A 42 -16.97 8.81 12.81
N GLY A 43 -15.88 9.51 12.48
CA GLY A 43 -15.80 10.40 11.31
C GLY A 43 -14.45 11.09 11.23
N MET A 44 -14.25 11.83 10.14
CA MET A 44 -13.03 12.61 9.91
C MET A 44 -12.88 13.67 11.01
N ARG A 45 -11.68 13.77 11.59
CA ARG A 45 -11.35 14.76 12.62
C ARG A 45 -9.94 15.30 12.45
N ALA A 46 -9.70 16.51 12.90
CA ALA A 46 -8.37 17.11 12.93
C ALA A 46 -7.56 16.63 14.14
N GLY A 47 -6.23 16.76 14.10
CA GLY A 47 -5.31 16.54 15.22
C GLY A 47 -4.35 15.37 15.00
N GLY A 48 -4.18 14.55 16.03
CA GLY A 48 -3.20 13.45 16.03
C GLY A 48 -1.77 13.92 16.25
N THR A 49 -0.83 12.99 16.12
CA THR A 49 0.61 13.22 16.33
C THR A 49 1.17 14.29 15.40
N PHE A 50 0.62 14.39 14.20
CA PHE A 50 1.07 15.33 13.18
C PHE A 50 0.26 16.62 13.10
N GLY A 51 -0.77 16.81 13.94
CA GLY A 51 -1.61 18.00 13.95
C GLY A 51 -2.37 18.26 12.65
N LEU A 52 -2.85 17.19 12.00
CA LEU A 52 -3.42 17.23 10.66
C LEU A 52 -4.80 17.91 10.61
N PRO A 53 -5.14 18.59 9.50
CA PRO A 53 -6.52 18.98 9.21
C PRO A 53 -7.44 17.75 9.09
N SER A 54 -8.74 17.93 9.33
CA SER A 54 -9.73 16.89 9.12
C SER A 54 -9.75 16.42 7.66
N GLY A 55 -9.65 15.12 7.43
CA GLY A 55 -9.63 14.51 6.09
C GLY A 55 -8.26 14.52 5.40
N ALA A 56 -7.22 15.04 6.05
CA ALA A 56 -5.87 14.93 5.53
C ALA A 56 -5.38 13.49 5.61
N TRP A 57 -4.72 13.04 4.54
CA TRP A 57 -4.06 11.75 4.46
C TRP A 57 -2.54 11.89 4.69
N THR A 58 -1.88 10.74 4.95
CA THR A 58 -0.45 10.64 5.27
C THR A 58 0.34 9.91 4.17
N ASP A 59 1.39 9.21 4.57
CA ASP A 59 2.26 8.46 3.65
C ASP A 59 1.56 7.29 2.96
N ASP A 60 0.57 6.65 3.60
CA ASP A 60 -0.20 5.56 3.01
C ASP A 60 -0.75 5.96 1.64
N THR A 61 -1.56 7.01 1.62
CA THR A 61 -2.20 7.50 0.39
C THR A 61 -1.20 8.17 -0.55
N ALA A 62 -0.28 8.98 -0.01
CA ALA A 62 0.71 9.68 -0.83
C ALA A 62 1.60 8.70 -1.60
N MET A 63 2.08 7.64 -0.93
CA MET A 63 2.90 6.60 -1.58
C MET A 63 2.06 5.71 -2.50
N ALA A 64 0.77 5.47 -2.20
CA ALA A 64 -0.13 4.78 -3.11
C ALA A 64 -0.35 5.56 -4.41
N LEU A 65 -0.46 6.88 -4.34
CA LEU A 65 -0.53 7.76 -5.52
C LEU A 65 0.79 7.72 -6.31
N CYS A 66 1.95 7.75 -5.66
CA CYS A 66 3.25 7.59 -6.33
C CYS A 66 3.34 6.25 -7.08
N LEU A 67 2.89 5.16 -6.47
CA LEU A 67 2.86 3.85 -7.10
C LEU A 67 1.86 3.79 -8.26
N ALA A 68 0.70 4.44 -8.14
CA ALA A 68 -0.27 4.55 -9.22
C ALA A 68 0.30 5.32 -10.41
N ASP A 69 0.93 6.47 -10.17
CA ASP A 69 1.59 7.28 -11.21
C ASP A 69 2.71 6.51 -11.90
N SER A 70 3.50 5.72 -11.15
CA SER A 70 4.54 4.87 -11.70
C SER A 70 3.97 3.77 -12.60
N LEU A 71 2.91 3.08 -12.17
CA LEU A 71 2.26 2.04 -12.96
C LEU A 71 1.52 2.59 -14.19
N LEU A 72 1.00 3.82 -14.13
CA LEU A 72 0.43 4.50 -15.29
C LEU A 72 1.50 4.90 -16.30
N HIS A 73 2.71 5.23 -15.84
CA HIS A 73 3.86 5.50 -16.70
C HIS A 73 4.40 4.21 -17.33
N ASN A 74 4.59 3.16 -16.53
CA ASN A 74 5.05 1.86 -16.99
C ASN A 74 4.28 0.71 -16.30
N PRO A 75 3.27 0.10 -16.97
CA PRO A 75 2.50 -1.01 -16.41
C PRO A 75 3.32 -2.29 -16.12
N GLU A 76 4.53 -2.41 -16.67
CA GLU A 76 5.43 -3.55 -16.39
C GLU A 76 6.21 -3.38 -15.08
N PHE A 77 6.03 -2.27 -14.39
CA PHE A 77 6.72 -1.87 -13.18
C PHE A 77 8.19 -1.46 -13.40
N ASP A 78 8.51 -0.27 -12.96
CA ASP A 78 9.87 0.27 -12.97
C ASP A 78 10.24 0.71 -11.54
N VAL A 79 11.15 -0.02 -10.93
CA VAL A 79 11.60 0.24 -9.56
C VAL A 79 12.32 1.59 -9.43
N VAL A 80 13.05 2.00 -10.48
CA VAL A 80 13.76 3.30 -10.48
C VAL A 80 12.77 4.43 -10.53
N ASP A 81 11.80 4.40 -11.46
CA ASP A 81 10.74 5.41 -11.54
C ASP A 81 9.95 5.49 -10.22
N LEU A 82 9.61 4.36 -9.60
CA LEU A 82 8.93 4.35 -8.32
C LEU A 82 9.76 5.01 -7.20
N LEU A 83 11.04 4.69 -7.09
CA LEU A 83 11.93 5.26 -6.08
C LEU A 83 12.16 6.76 -6.30
N GLU A 84 12.27 7.22 -7.54
CA GLU A 84 12.34 8.66 -7.86
C GLU A 84 11.06 9.38 -7.42
N ARG A 85 9.87 8.82 -7.67
CA ARG A 85 8.60 9.39 -7.19
C ARG A 85 8.50 9.42 -5.67
N PHE A 86 9.00 8.40 -4.99
CA PHE A 86 9.07 8.40 -3.52
C PHE A 86 10.06 9.45 -2.99
N CYS A 87 11.19 9.65 -3.68
CA CYS A 87 12.13 10.72 -3.33
C CYS A 87 11.50 12.10 -3.56
N ASP A 88 10.79 12.31 -4.66
CA ASP A 88 10.07 13.55 -4.93
C ASP A 88 9.00 13.80 -3.87
N TRP A 89 8.15 12.82 -3.56
CA TRP A 89 7.21 12.91 -2.44
C TRP A 89 7.91 13.32 -1.13
N MET A 90 9.00 12.65 -0.78
CA MET A 90 9.74 12.90 0.47
C MET A 90 10.27 14.35 0.54
N LEU A 91 10.77 14.88 -0.57
CA LEU A 91 11.47 16.17 -0.62
C LEU A 91 10.56 17.36 -0.89
N THR A 92 9.55 17.18 -1.73
CA THR A 92 8.70 18.28 -2.24
C THR A 92 7.28 18.24 -1.70
N GLY A 93 6.84 17.10 -1.15
CA GLY A 93 5.45 16.91 -0.73
C GLY A 93 4.50 16.61 -1.89
N THR A 94 5.01 16.16 -3.04
CA THR A 94 4.16 15.67 -4.15
C THR A 94 3.19 14.59 -3.66
N ASN A 95 1.96 14.59 -4.14
CA ASN A 95 0.89 13.65 -3.77
C ASN A 95 0.44 13.74 -2.29
N THR A 96 0.81 14.76 -1.55
CA THR A 96 0.36 14.95 -0.15
C THR A 96 -0.89 15.82 -0.06
N SER A 97 -1.66 15.65 1.02
CA SER A 97 -2.83 16.49 1.31
C SER A 97 -2.48 17.85 1.91
N THR A 98 -1.25 18.04 2.39
CA THR A 98 -0.81 19.22 3.14
C THR A 98 0.34 20.00 2.49
N GLY A 99 0.85 19.53 1.35
CA GLY A 99 2.03 20.08 0.69
C GLY A 99 3.36 19.71 1.36
N LYS A 100 3.32 18.78 2.33
CA LYS A 100 4.52 18.28 3.02
C LYS A 100 4.42 16.76 3.22
N SER A 101 5.53 16.04 3.07
CA SER A 101 5.59 14.62 3.42
C SER A 101 5.41 14.43 4.92
N ILE A 102 4.47 13.57 5.31
CA ILE A 102 4.11 13.28 6.70
C ILE A 102 4.02 11.77 6.85
N GLY A 103 4.40 11.23 8.00
CA GLY A 103 4.25 9.82 8.33
C GLY A 103 5.40 8.92 7.89
N ILE A 104 6.42 9.45 7.20
CA ILE A 104 7.49 8.62 6.62
C ILE A 104 8.10 7.65 7.63
N GLY A 105 7.93 6.35 7.36
CA GLY A 105 8.48 5.28 8.19
C GLY A 105 10.01 5.17 8.11
N GLN A 106 10.62 4.68 9.19
CA GLN A 106 12.09 4.58 9.29
C GLN A 106 12.73 3.71 8.20
N ASN A 107 12.06 2.62 7.78
CA ASN A 107 12.56 1.76 6.70
C ASN A 107 12.56 2.51 5.37
N THR A 108 11.45 3.18 5.05
CA THR A 108 11.32 4.02 3.85
C THR A 108 12.37 5.12 3.83
N LEU A 109 12.50 5.88 4.91
CA LEU A 109 13.48 6.97 5.01
C LEU A 109 14.92 6.48 4.80
N ARG A 110 15.28 5.37 5.45
CA ARG A 110 16.61 4.76 5.32
C ARG A 110 16.89 4.31 3.89
N THR A 111 15.91 3.63 3.27
CA THR A 111 16.07 3.12 1.91
C THR A 111 16.17 4.24 0.89
N LEU A 112 15.31 5.25 0.95
CA LEU A 112 15.36 6.39 0.04
C LEU A 112 16.68 7.18 0.22
N GLY A 113 17.15 7.34 1.46
CA GLY A 113 18.47 7.93 1.74
C GLY A 113 19.62 7.11 1.14
N ASN A 114 19.56 5.78 1.23
CA ASN A 114 20.56 4.89 0.61
C ASN A 114 20.48 4.95 -0.92
N TYR A 115 19.28 4.85 -1.51
CA TYR A 115 19.07 4.95 -2.96
C TYR A 115 19.66 6.24 -3.52
N ARG A 116 19.37 7.39 -2.92
CA ARG A 116 19.92 8.70 -3.35
C ARG A 116 21.43 8.78 -3.28
N ARG A 117 22.05 8.05 -2.38
CA ARG A 117 23.51 8.04 -2.20
C ARG A 117 24.23 7.04 -3.09
N THR A 118 23.62 5.88 -3.37
CA THR A 118 24.30 4.72 -3.99
C THR A 118 23.67 4.25 -5.29
N GLY A 119 22.42 4.63 -5.59
CA GLY A 119 21.62 4.06 -6.67
C GLY A 119 21.05 2.67 -6.37
N GLU A 120 21.22 2.13 -5.15
CA GLU A 120 20.74 0.81 -4.79
C GLU A 120 19.21 0.79 -4.73
N THR A 121 18.57 -0.03 -5.54
CA THR A 121 17.11 -0.06 -5.72
C THR A 121 16.38 -1.01 -4.77
N THR A 122 17.11 -1.84 -4.03
CA THR A 122 16.55 -2.83 -3.11
C THR A 122 16.91 -2.47 -1.68
N ALA A 123 15.94 -2.55 -0.78
CA ALA A 123 16.20 -2.40 0.65
C ALA A 123 17.11 -3.53 1.15
N ILE A 124 17.93 -3.22 2.14
CA ILE A 124 18.78 -4.23 2.77
C ILE A 124 17.88 -5.35 3.31
N LYS A 125 18.11 -6.57 2.84
CA LYS A 125 17.40 -7.74 3.35
C LYS A 125 17.68 -7.89 4.83
N GLY A 126 16.68 -7.72 5.65
CA GLY A 126 16.84 -7.63 7.10
C GLY A 126 15.89 -8.52 7.86
N GLY A 127 16.18 -8.72 9.15
CA GLY A 127 15.33 -9.40 10.08
C GLY A 127 14.14 -8.52 10.53
N LYS A 128 13.62 -8.77 11.73
CA LYS A 128 12.40 -8.14 12.33
C LYS A 128 12.28 -6.61 12.21
N ARG A 129 13.35 -5.87 11.93
CA ARG A 129 13.30 -4.41 11.72
C ARG A 129 12.87 -4.01 10.31
N SER A 130 12.76 -4.95 9.38
CA SER A 130 12.26 -4.72 8.01
C SER A 130 10.77 -5.03 7.86
N ASP A 131 10.12 -5.50 8.92
CA ASP A 131 8.72 -5.92 8.97
C ASP A 131 7.82 -4.71 9.29
N GLY A 132 7.77 -3.73 8.41
CA GLY A 132 6.85 -2.61 8.52
C GLY A 132 5.67 -2.74 7.56
N ASN A 133 4.60 -2.00 7.83
CA ASN A 133 3.42 -1.96 6.95
C ASN A 133 3.60 -1.07 5.71
N GLY A 134 4.71 -0.34 5.59
CA GLY A 134 4.88 0.68 4.55
C GLY A 134 4.84 0.19 3.10
N ALA A 135 4.91 -1.12 2.85
CA ALA A 135 4.72 -1.70 1.53
C ALA A 135 3.25 -2.09 1.27
N ILE A 136 2.57 -2.67 2.27
CA ILE A 136 1.18 -3.13 2.12
C ILE A 136 0.19 -1.96 2.11
N MET A 137 0.45 -0.91 2.88
CA MET A 137 -0.42 0.26 2.99
C MET A 137 -0.65 0.99 1.66
N ARG A 138 0.28 0.88 0.68
CA ARG A 138 0.27 1.62 -0.59
C ARG A 138 -0.09 0.80 -1.82
N LEU A 139 -0.29 -0.52 -1.68
CA LEU A 139 -0.30 -1.45 -2.82
C LEU A 139 -1.57 -1.44 -3.69
N ALA A 140 -2.64 -0.74 -3.30
CA ALA A 140 -3.95 -0.81 -3.97
C ALA A 140 -3.92 -0.53 -5.50
N ALA A 141 -2.95 0.26 -5.97
CA ALA A 141 -2.77 0.54 -7.39
C ALA A 141 -2.42 -0.73 -8.21
N VAL A 142 -1.67 -1.67 -7.63
CA VAL A 142 -1.21 -2.89 -8.31
C VAL A 142 -2.38 -3.77 -8.74
N PRO A 143 -3.29 -4.21 -7.85
CA PRO A 143 -4.44 -5.00 -8.25
C PRO A 143 -5.42 -4.20 -9.12
N CYS A 144 -5.55 -2.88 -8.97
CA CYS A 144 -6.37 -2.07 -9.88
C CYS A 144 -5.87 -2.11 -11.31
N MET A 145 -4.55 -2.11 -11.53
CA MET A 145 -3.93 -2.17 -12.85
C MET A 145 -3.95 -3.59 -13.44
N HIS A 146 -3.72 -4.61 -12.61
CA HIS A 146 -3.39 -5.97 -13.07
C HIS A 146 -4.37 -7.05 -12.59
N TRP A 147 -5.59 -6.71 -12.17
CA TRP A 147 -6.57 -7.68 -11.63
C TRP A 147 -6.85 -8.88 -12.54
N GLN A 148 -6.72 -8.73 -13.87
CA GLN A 148 -6.90 -9.81 -14.84
C GLN A 148 -5.72 -10.80 -14.90
N ASN A 149 -4.54 -10.37 -14.46
CA ASN A 149 -3.35 -11.21 -14.39
C ASN A 149 -2.82 -11.23 -12.95
N VAL A 150 -3.42 -12.09 -12.16
CA VAL A 150 -3.16 -12.20 -10.71
C VAL A 150 -1.69 -12.50 -10.42
N GLU A 151 -1.04 -13.35 -11.19
CA GLU A 151 0.38 -13.70 -10.98
C GLU A 151 1.29 -12.50 -11.25
N LYS A 152 1.01 -11.72 -12.29
CA LYS A 152 1.72 -10.47 -12.55
C LYS A 152 1.49 -9.45 -11.42
N ALA A 153 0.26 -9.28 -10.97
CA ALA A 153 -0.06 -8.38 -9.86
C ALA A 153 0.73 -8.76 -8.60
N ARG A 154 0.77 -10.04 -8.25
CA ARG A 154 1.50 -10.58 -7.09
C ARG A 154 3.01 -10.34 -7.22
N SER A 155 3.59 -10.61 -8.39
CA SER A 155 5.01 -10.35 -8.66
C SER A 155 5.37 -8.87 -8.47
N ILE A 156 4.55 -7.95 -9.00
CA ILE A 156 4.76 -6.50 -8.83
C ILE A 156 4.59 -6.09 -7.35
N ALA A 157 3.61 -6.67 -6.64
CA ALA A 157 3.40 -6.38 -5.22
C ALA A 157 4.61 -6.78 -4.35
N ILE A 158 5.24 -7.91 -4.65
CA ILE A 158 6.49 -8.33 -4.00
C ILE A 158 7.63 -7.38 -4.38
N ALA A 159 7.80 -7.06 -5.65
CA ALA A 159 8.88 -6.20 -6.12
C ALA A 159 8.80 -4.79 -5.51
N GLN A 160 7.60 -4.18 -5.45
CA GLN A 160 7.41 -2.87 -4.80
C GLN A 160 7.62 -2.94 -3.28
N SER A 161 7.41 -4.10 -2.65
CA SER A 161 7.76 -4.29 -1.24
C SER A 161 9.27 -4.26 -1.04
N GLN A 162 9.99 -5.02 -1.85
CA GLN A 162 11.45 -5.17 -1.74
C GLN A 162 12.21 -3.86 -1.87
N CYS A 163 11.66 -2.86 -2.56
CA CYS A 163 12.35 -1.58 -2.68
C CYS A 163 12.43 -0.78 -1.37
N THR A 164 11.56 -1.06 -0.37
CA THR A 164 11.58 -0.37 0.95
C THR A 164 11.48 -1.32 2.14
N HIS A 165 10.85 -2.48 1.97
CA HIS A 165 10.56 -3.47 3.02
C HIS A 165 10.88 -4.88 2.52
N HIS A 166 12.18 -5.21 2.49
CA HIS A 166 12.68 -6.48 1.99
C HIS A 166 12.70 -7.53 3.12
N SER A 167 11.55 -8.08 3.46
CA SER A 167 11.40 -9.17 4.41
C SER A 167 10.34 -10.18 3.94
N PRO A 168 10.48 -11.47 4.29
CA PRO A 168 9.50 -12.49 3.93
C PRO A 168 8.08 -12.15 4.40
N LEU A 169 7.93 -11.58 5.61
CA LEU A 169 6.62 -11.22 6.15
C LEU A 169 5.98 -10.07 5.35
N SER A 170 6.73 -9.00 5.07
CA SER A 170 6.22 -7.87 4.31
C SER A 170 5.84 -8.27 2.88
N GLU A 171 6.69 -9.07 2.24
CA GLU A 171 6.44 -9.60 0.89
C GLU A 171 5.22 -10.52 0.86
N GLY A 172 5.10 -11.46 1.82
CA GLY A 172 3.97 -12.36 1.93
C GLY A 172 2.65 -11.65 2.21
N CYS A 173 2.66 -10.61 3.06
CA CYS A 173 1.48 -9.78 3.29
C CYS A 173 1.05 -9.01 2.03
N CYS A 174 2.00 -8.46 1.27
CA CYS A 174 1.71 -7.79 -0.01
C CYS A 174 1.17 -8.77 -1.04
N ASP A 175 1.74 -9.96 -1.13
CA ASP A 175 1.29 -11.04 -2.00
C ASP A 175 -0.16 -11.46 -1.70
N LEU A 176 -0.45 -11.80 -0.45
CA LEU A 176 -1.78 -12.20 0.00
C LEU A 176 -2.83 -11.09 -0.24
N MET A 177 -2.53 -9.86 0.17
CA MET A 177 -3.47 -8.75 0.01
C MET A 177 -3.74 -8.47 -1.47
N THR A 178 -2.72 -8.53 -2.33
CA THR A 178 -2.89 -8.36 -3.77
C THR A 178 -3.77 -9.44 -4.37
N PHE A 179 -3.56 -10.70 -3.98
CA PHE A 179 -4.44 -11.80 -4.38
C PHE A 179 -5.89 -11.52 -3.99
N ILE A 180 -6.15 -11.17 -2.73
CA ILE A 180 -7.49 -10.87 -2.22
C ILE A 180 -8.14 -9.73 -3.03
N LEU A 181 -7.43 -8.63 -3.23
CA LEU A 181 -7.94 -7.47 -3.97
C LEU A 181 -8.24 -7.80 -5.44
N CYS A 182 -7.38 -8.57 -6.12
CA CYS A 182 -7.64 -9.03 -7.49
C CYS A 182 -8.93 -9.85 -7.57
N GLN A 183 -9.15 -10.76 -6.60
CA GLN A 183 -10.37 -11.57 -6.56
C GLN A 183 -11.62 -10.71 -6.31
N LEU A 184 -11.57 -9.77 -5.38
CA LEU A 184 -12.66 -8.84 -5.10
C LEU A 184 -12.95 -7.93 -6.31
N ILE A 185 -11.92 -7.40 -6.97
CA ILE A 185 -12.06 -6.58 -8.18
C ILE A 185 -12.70 -7.39 -9.31
N SER A 186 -12.35 -8.66 -9.45
CA SER A 186 -12.99 -9.57 -10.43
C SER A 186 -14.46 -9.89 -10.10
N GLY A 187 -14.95 -9.50 -8.93
CA GLY A 187 -16.35 -9.68 -8.52
C GLY A 187 -16.62 -10.92 -7.67
N LYS A 188 -15.58 -11.61 -7.19
CA LYS A 188 -15.79 -12.70 -6.24
C LYS A 188 -16.20 -12.14 -4.88
N ILE A 189 -17.01 -12.90 -4.17
CA ILE A 189 -17.43 -12.60 -2.81
C ILE A 189 -16.44 -13.22 -1.80
N TRP A 190 -16.49 -12.74 -0.58
CA TRP A 190 -15.54 -13.09 0.47
C TRP A 190 -15.48 -14.60 0.76
N GLU A 191 -16.62 -15.28 0.77
CA GLU A 191 -16.74 -16.71 1.00
C GLU A 191 -16.05 -17.57 -0.07
N GLN A 192 -15.89 -17.02 -1.26
CA GLN A 192 -15.16 -17.68 -2.35
C GLN A 192 -13.65 -17.47 -2.26
N ILE A 193 -13.21 -16.44 -1.55
CA ILE A 193 -11.78 -16.06 -1.45
C ILE A 193 -11.12 -16.72 -0.24
N LEU A 194 -11.79 -16.77 0.91
CA LEU A 194 -11.27 -17.29 2.18
C LEU A 194 -10.60 -18.67 2.14
N PRO A 195 -11.07 -19.66 1.35
CA PRO A 195 -10.41 -20.96 1.29
C PRO A 195 -9.02 -20.96 0.64
N TYR A 196 -8.67 -19.92 -0.11
CA TYR A 196 -7.45 -19.89 -0.91
C TYR A 196 -6.16 -19.67 -0.11
N PRO A 197 -6.10 -18.84 0.94
CA PRO A 197 -4.90 -18.66 1.73
C PRO A 197 -4.30 -19.97 2.26
N ASN A 198 -5.14 -20.91 2.64
CA ASN A 198 -4.71 -22.21 3.17
C ASN A 198 -4.14 -23.18 2.10
N LYS A 199 -4.27 -22.86 0.81
CA LYS A 199 -3.87 -23.73 -0.30
C LYS A 199 -2.61 -23.26 -1.03
N ASN A 200 -2.12 -22.06 -0.78
CA ASN A 200 -1.13 -21.39 -1.62
C ASN A 200 0.24 -21.16 -0.98
N ASN A 201 0.65 -21.96 0.00
CA ASN A 201 1.98 -21.91 0.60
C ASN A 201 2.46 -20.50 1.02
N TRP A 202 1.56 -19.61 1.46
CA TRP A 202 1.97 -18.36 2.10
C TRP A 202 2.73 -18.69 3.40
N LEU A 203 3.60 -17.77 3.81
CA LEU A 203 4.31 -17.93 5.07
C LEU A 203 3.35 -18.22 6.22
N GLU A 204 3.77 -19.06 7.17
CA GLU A 204 2.94 -19.47 8.30
C GLU A 204 2.39 -18.26 9.07
N GLU A 205 3.21 -17.23 9.30
CA GLU A 205 2.80 -16.00 9.96
C GLU A 205 1.71 -15.23 9.20
N VAL A 206 1.71 -15.28 7.87
CA VAL A 206 0.69 -14.64 7.02
C VAL A 206 -0.56 -15.50 6.96
N SER A 207 -0.42 -16.80 6.96
CA SER A 207 -1.55 -17.75 6.95
C SER A 207 -2.41 -17.64 8.22
N LEU A 208 -1.80 -17.31 9.36
CA LEU A 208 -2.52 -17.07 10.62
C LEU A 208 -3.44 -15.83 10.57
N LEU A 209 -3.19 -14.89 9.65
CA LEU A 209 -4.06 -13.73 9.45
C LEU A 209 -5.34 -14.05 8.69
N SER A 210 -5.42 -15.24 8.07
CA SER A 210 -6.55 -15.70 7.27
C SER A 210 -7.49 -16.67 8.02
N SER A 211 -7.12 -17.06 9.24
CA SER A 211 -7.92 -17.89 10.14
C SER A 211 -8.75 -17.05 11.12
#